data_a4f45bc474c1bcba7201016a2b632991
#
_entry.id   a4f45bc474c1bcba7201016a2b632991
#
_cell.length_a   1.000
_cell.length_b   1.000
_cell.length_c   1.000
_cell.angle_alpha   90.00
_cell.angle_beta   90.00
_cell.angle_gamma   90.00
#
_symmetry.space_group_name_H-M   'P 1'
#
loop_
_entity.id
_entity.type
_entity.pdbx_description
1 polymer ?
#
loop_
_entity_poly.entity_id
_entity_poly.type
_entity_poly.pdbx_seq_one_letter_code
_entity_poly.pdbx_strand_id
1 'polypeptide(L)'
;MLPVKSKYKIAKRLGPAIFEQTQTQKFALSDARAKKARPRGRGASDYGRQLLEKQRVRYTYGITESQLSKYVKRAYTTADPSTSLHKMLEMRADSVIYRAGIAPTRRAARQLVSHGHVLVNGTRTTSPSHHVAKGGTLTIREGSRRSPLFASQTEEGEGRQVPQWLSLDRGALTVQVTSEPQYTPAETTLDYPTVFEFYSR
;
A
#
# COMPACT_ATOMS: atom_id res chain seq x y z
N MET A 1 11.89 6.12 5.33
CA MET A 1 11.37 4.90 4.67
C MET A 1 11.61 3.71 5.57
N LEU A 2 10.68 2.77 5.67
CA LEU A 2 10.87 1.55 6.46
C LEU A 2 12.01 0.70 5.85
N PRO A 3 13.10 0.39 6.57
CA PRO A 3 14.18 -0.44 6.05
C PRO A 3 13.71 -1.91 5.94
N VAL A 4 13.85 -2.50 4.76
CA VAL A 4 13.50 -3.90 4.50
C VAL A 4 14.77 -4.66 4.13
N LYS A 5 15.33 -5.39 5.09
CA LYS A 5 16.58 -6.18 4.90
C LYS A 5 16.33 -7.45 4.10
N SER A 6 15.21 -8.15 4.30
CA SER A 6 14.91 -9.41 3.62
C SER A 6 13.41 -9.56 3.38
N LYS A 7 12.96 -9.30 2.15
CA LYS A 7 11.55 -9.40 1.74
C LYS A 7 10.99 -10.82 1.93
N TYR A 8 11.74 -11.83 1.51
CA TYR A 8 11.30 -13.22 1.59
C TYR A 8 11.10 -13.72 3.03
N LYS A 9 11.99 -13.36 3.97
CA LYS A 9 11.83 -13.73 5.38
C LYS A 9 10.61 -13.06 6.01
N ILE A 10 10.39 -11.78 5.67
CA ILE A 10 9.24 -11.02 6.14
C ILE A 10 7.95 -11.61 5.57
N ALA A 11 7.89 -11.89 4.27
CA ALA A 11 6.72 -12.47 3.63
C ALA A 11 6.38 -13.88 4.15
N LYS A 12 7.39 -14.72 4.48
CA LYS A 12 7.17 -16.02 5.14
C LYS A 12 6.53 -15.90 6.53
N ARG A 13 6.74 -14.78 7.22
CA ARG A 13 6.16 -14.52 8.54
C ARG A 13 4.79 -13.88 8.46
N LEU A 14 4.62 -12.89 7.56
CA LEU A 14 3.48 -12.01 7.51
C LEU A 14 2.49 -12.34 6.37
N GLY A 15 2.86 -13.21 5.44
CA GLY A 15 2.06 -13.60 4.27
C GLY A 15 2.64 -13.09 2.94
N PRO A 16 2.34 -13.78 1.83
CA PRO A 16 2.88 -13.47 0.50
C PRO A 16 2.34 -12.16 -0.10
N ALA A 17 1.15 -11.72 0.32
CA ALA A 17 0.47 -10.54 -0.25
C ALA A 17 1.17 -9.20 0.05
N ILE A 18 2.14 -9.16 0.98
CA ILE A 18 2.78 -7.92 1.43
C ILE A 18 3.70 -7.31 0.38
N PHE A 19 4.37 -8.16 -0.39
CA PHE A 19 5.27 -7.71 -1.45
C PHE A 19 4.90 -8.36 -2.79
N GLU A 20 4.86 -7.57 -3.83
CA GLU A 20 4.56 -8.04 -5.19
C GLU A 20 5.54 -9.14 -5.64
N GLN A 21 6.82 -9.03 -5.23
CA GLN A 21 7.86 -10.00 -5.56
C GLN A 21 7.67 -11.37 -4.89
N THR A 22 6.82 -11.46 -3.87
CA THR A 22 6.51 -12.72 -3.17
C THR A 22 5.18 -13.35 -3.59
N GLN A 23 4.49 -12.75 -4.54
CA GLN A 23 3.26 -13.27 -5.13
C GLN A 23 3.53 -14.22 -6.30
N THR A 24 4.65 -14.94 -6.26
CA THR A 24 5.08 -15.90 -7.30
C THR A 24 4.84 -17.34 -6.86
N GLN A 25 4.54 -18.21 -7.84
CA GLN A 25 4.37 -19.63 -7.58
C GLN A 25 5.59 -20.27 -6.91
N LYS A 26 6.80 -19.87 -7.31
CA LYS A 26 8.06 -20.30 -6.70
C LYS A 26 8.11 -19.99 -5.20
N PHE A 27 7.65 -18.80 -4.79
CA PHE A 27 7.61 -18.44 -3.38
C PHE A 27 6.56 -19.26 -2.63
N ALA A 28 5.37 -19.48 -3.21
CA ALA A 28 4.30 -20.28 -2.60
C ALA A 28 4.76 -21.72 -2.32
N LEU A 29 5.45 -22.36 -3.26
CA LEU A 29 6.03 -23.69 -3.08
C LEU A 29 7.09 -23.71 -1.97
N SER A 30 7.98 -22.69 -1.94
CA SER A 30 9.00 -22.57 -0.88
C SER A 30 8.40 -22.34 0.50
N ASP A 31 7.30 -21.58 0.59
CA ASP A 31 6.59 -21.31 1.86
C ASP A 31 5.85 -22.55 2.35
N ALA A 32 5.21 -23.30 1.45
CA ALA A 32 4.54 -24.56 1.77
C ALA A 32 5.52 -25.62 2.33
N ARG A 33 6.71 -25.74 1.72
CA ARG A 33 7.78 -26.62 2.24
C ARG A 33 8.24 -26.20 3.63
N ALA A 34 8.45 -24.89 3.84
CA ALA A 34 8.90 -24.37 5.13
C ALA A 34 7.86 -24.56 6.24
N LYS A 35 6.57 -24.48 5.93
CA LYS A 35 5.47 -24.73 6.88
C LYS A 35 5.39 -26.20 7.29
N LYS A 36 5.60 -27.13 6.34
CA LYS A 36 5.66 -28.58 6.66
C LYS A 36 6.81 -28.95 7.58
N ALA A 37 7.96 -28.29 7.43
CA ALA A 37 9.15 -28.55 8.22
C ALA A 37 9.15 -27.91 9.63
N ARG A 38 8.22 -27.00 9.92
CA ARG A 38 8.11 -26.39 11.25
C ARG A 38 7.28 -27.25 12.18
N PRO A 39 7.75 -27.59 13.41
CA PRO A 39 6.91 -28.23 14.40
C PRO A 39 5.70 -27.34 14.68
N ARG A 40 4.52 -27.96 14.85
CA ARG A 40 3.31 -27.28 15.30
C ARG A 40 3.57 -26.75 16.72
N GLY A 41 4.00 -25.49 16.83
CA GLY A 41 4.14 -24.81 18.10
C GLY A 41 2.78 -24.46 18.70
N ARG A 42 2.77 -24.02 19.96
CA ARG A 42 1.61 -23.41 20.60
C ARG A 42 1.05 -22.31 19.69
N GLY A 43 -0.27 -22.24 19.56
CA GLY A 43 -0.94 -21.18 18.81
C GLY A 43 -0.42 -19.78 19.19
N ALA A 44 -0.42 -18.86 18.25
CA ALA A 44 0.02 -17.50 18.55
C ALA A 44 -0.88 -16.93 19.66
N SER A 45 -0.26 -16.30 20.68
CA SER A 45 -1.01 -15.54 21.67
C SER A 45 -1.78 -14.39 21.01
N ASP A 46 -2.83 -13.90 21.65
CA ASP A 46 -3.59 -12.76 21.14
C ASP A 46 -2.69 -11.56 20.84
N TYR A 47 -1.78 -11.26 21.74
CA TYR A 47 -0.75 -10.25 21.48
C TYR A 47 0.08 -10.54 20.23
N GLY A 48 0.49 -11.81 20.04
CA GLY A 48 1.27 -12.22 18.87
C GLY A 48 0.48 -12.03 17.57
N ARG A 49 -0.83 -12.33 17.57
CA ARG A 49 -1.73 -12.12 16.44
C ARG A 49 -1.87 -10.62 16.12
N GLN A 50 -2.17 -9.81 17.12
CA GLN A 50 -2.29 -8.36 17.00
C GLN A 50 -0.99 -7.72 16.49
N LEU A 51 0.16 -8.15 17.01
CA LEU A 51 1.46 -7.68 16.54
C LEU A 51 1.71 -8.05 15.06
N LEU A 52 1.32 -9.24 14.62
CA LEU A 52 1.48 -9.66 13.22
C LEU A 52 0.63 -8.79 12.29
N GLU A 53 -0.64 -8.53 12.62
CA GLU A 53 -1.51 -7.68 11.82
C GLU A 53 -0.99 -6.24 11.75
N LYS A 54 -0.56 -5.67 12.86
CA LYS A 54 0.11 -4.37 12.87
C LYS A 54 1.32 -4.35 11.92
N GLN A 55 2.16 -5.39 11.96
CA GLN A 55 3.33 -5.48 11.07
C GLN A 55 2.89 -5.65 9.61
N ARG A 56 1.83 -6.39 9.30
CA ARG A 56 1.28 -6.48 7.94
C ARG A 56 0.95 -5.11 7.39
N VAL A 57 0.18 -4.30 8.12
CA VAL A 57 -0.15 -2.94 7.69
C VAL A 57 1.10 -2.10 7.45
N ARG A 58 2.06 -2.13 8.38
CA ARG A 58 3.31 -1.36 8.25
C ARG A 58 4.11 -1.72 7.01
N TYR A 59 4.28 -3.01 6.73
CA TYR A 59 5.08 -3.46 5.60
C TYR A 59 4.35 -3.28 4.27
N THR A 60 3.03 -3.46 4.23
CA THR A 60 2.22 -3.23 3.03
C THR A 60 2.34 -1.78 2.58
N TYR A 61 2.16 -0.81 3.48
CA TYR A 61 2.26 0.62 3.13
C TYR A 61 3.69 1.19 3.26
N GLY A 62 4.65 0.41 3.74
CA GLY A 62 6.04 0.86 3.89
C GLY A 62 6.23 2.02 4.88
N ILE A 63 5.36 2.13 5.89
CA ILE A 63 5.35 3.22 6.88
C ILE A 63 6.10 2.84 8.17
N THR A 64 6.58 3.85 8.88
CA THR A 64 7.23 3.67 10.18
C THR A 64 6.21 3.45 11.29
N GLU A 65 6.65 2.96 12.45
CA GLU A 65 5.79 2.79 13.63
C GLU A 65 5.15 4.11 14.07
N SER A 66 5.95 5.16 14.14
CA SER A 66 5.46 6.48 14.53
C SER A 66 4.42 7.05 13.56
N GLN A 67 4.57 6.77 12.26
CA GLN A 67 3.56 7.17 11.26
C GLN A 67 2.26 6.37 11.44
N LEU A 68 2.34 5.04 11.59
CA LEU A 68 1.15 4.23 11.81
C LEU A 68 0.42 4.64 13.09
N SER A 69 1.14 4.82 14.20
CA SER A 69 0.55 5.28 15.47
C SER A 69 -0.19 6.60 15.32
N LYS A 70 0.36 7.56 14.55
CA LYS A 70 -0.33 8.84 14.27
C LYS A 70 -1.62 8.64 13.47
N TYR A 71 -1.63 7.76 12.47
CA TYR A 71 -2.84 7.45 11.70
C TYR A 71 -3.90 6.76 12.58
N VAL A 72 -3.50 5.78 13.38
CA VAL A 72 -4.41 5.08 14.32
C VAL A 72 -5.02 6.05 15.32
N LYS A 73 -4.22 6.92 15.95
CA LYS A 73 -4.73 7.93 16.89
C LYS A 73 -5.77 8.86 16.25
N ARG A 74 -5.54 9.28 15.01
CA ARG A 74 -6.52 10.10 14.26
C ARG A 74 -7.78 9.33 13.92
N ALA A 75 -7.65 8.05 13.54
CA ALA A 75 -8.79 7.22 13.22
C ALA A 75 -9.68 6.95 14.43
N TYR A 76 -9.11 6.83 15.63
CA TYR A 76 -9.88 6.65 16.87
C TYR A 76 -10.88 7.78 17.17
N THR A 77 -10.67 8.96 16.61
CA THR A 77 -11.60 10.10 16.83
C THR A 77 -12.82 10.07 15.93
N THR A 78 -12.93 9.10 15.03
CA THR A 78 -14.02 8.98 14.05
C THR A 78 -15.03 7.89 14.46
N ALA A 79 -16.26 7.98 13.95
CA ALA A 79 -17.31 6.99 14.21
C ALA A 79 -16.96 5.58 13.72
N ASP A 80 -16.27 5.48 12.58
CA ASP A 80 -15.73 4.21 12.06
C ASP A 80 -14.22 4.29 11.91
N PRO A 81 -13.46 3.84 12.92
CA PRO A 81 -12.00 3.89 12.90
C PRO A 81 -11.38 3.07 11.77
N SER A 82 -11.95 1.89 11.43
CA SER A 82 -11.39 0.99 10.43
C SER A 82 -11.45 1.59 9.03
N THR A 83 -12.60 2.10 8.63
CA THR A 83 -12.77 2.78 7.34
C THR A 83 -11.95 4.06 7.28
N SER A 84 -11.89 4.82 8.37
CA SER A 84 -11.08 6.04 8.46
C SER A 84 -9.58 5.76 8.29
N LEU A 85 -9.06 4.71 8.95
CA LEU A 85 -7.66 4.31 8.80
C LEU A 85 -7.37 3.87 7.37
N HIS A 86 -8.22 3.04 6.77
CA HIS A 86 -8.10 2.60 5.39
C HIS A 86 -8.05 3.79 4.43
N LYS A 87 -9.01 4.71 4.55
CA LYS A 87 -9.07 5.93 3.77
C LYS A 87 -7.77 6.76 3.88
N MET A 88 -7.30 7.01 5.11
CA MET A 88 -6.06 7.76 5.32
C MET A 88 -4.83 7.09 4.70
N LEU A 89 -4.77 5.75 4.65
CA LEU A 89 -3.66 5.00 4.07
C LEU A 89 -3.74 4.90 2.55
N GLU A 90 -4.93 4.75 1.98
CA GLU A 90 -5.12 4.63 0.53
C GLU A 90 -5.09 5.99 -0.19
N MET A 91 -5.54 7.08 0.45
CA MET A 91 -5.52 8.43 -0.12
C MET A 91 -4.16 9.14 -0.02
N ARG A 92 -3.09 8.45 0.30
CA ARG A 92 -1.72 8.95 0.21
C ARG A 92 -1.28 8.98 -1.25
N ALA A 93 -0.49 9.98 -1.63
CA ALA A 93 0.00 10.12 -3.01
C ALA A 93 0.76 8.87 -3.50
N ASP A 94 1.60 8.25 -2.65
CA ASP A 94 2.30 7.01 -2.99
C ASP A 94 1.33 5.82 -3.19
N SER A 95 0.26 5.74 -2.39
CA SER A 95 -0.76 4.70 -2.51
C SER A 95 -1.63 4.89 -3.76
N VAL A 96 -2.06 6.12 -4.05
CA VAL A 96 -2.87 6.43 -5.25
C VAL A 96 -2.12 6.08 -6.53
N ILE A 97 -0.84 6.48 -6.67
CA ILE A 97 0.01 6.15 -7.83
C ILE A 97 0.16 4.63 -7.99
N TYR A 98 0.30 3.90 -6.89
CA TYR A 98 0.39 2.44 -6.92
C TYR A 98 -0.94 1.78 -7.31
N ARG A 99 -2.07 2.24 -6.74
CA ARG A 99 -3.41 1.70 -7.04
C ARG A 99 -3.84 1.99 -8.47
N ALA A 100 -3.46 3.13 -9.01
CA ALA A 100 -3.67 3.47 -10.42
C ALA A 100 -2.84 2.63 -11.39
N GLY A 101 -1.87 1.84 -10.90
CA GLY A 101 -1.03 1.00 -11.75
C GLY A 101 0.16 1.72 -12.38
N ILE A 102 0.35 3.03 -12.15
CA ILE A 102 1.48 3.81 -12.70
C ILE A 102 2.83 3.31 -12.20
N ALA A 103 2.87 2.68 -11.04
CA ALA A 103 4.07 2.06 -10.51
C ALA A 103 3.87 0.56 -10.25
N PRO A 104 4.84 -0.30 -10.60
CA PRO A 104 4.70 -1.75 -10.43
C PRO A 104 4.69 -2.18 -8.96
N THR A 105 5.28 -1.40 -8.07
CA THR A 105 5.34 -1.70 -6.63
C THR A 105 5.07 -0.45 -5.79
N ARG A 106 4.56 -0.63 -4.55
CA ARG A 106 4.38 0.50 -3.60
C ARG A 106 5.69 1.23 -3.31
N ARG A 107 6.84 0.53 -3.35
CA ARG A 107 8.15 1.16 -3.16
C ARG A 107 8.55 2.02 -4.36
N ALA A 108 8.29 1.55 -5.58
CA ALA A 108 8.51 2.34 -6.80
C ALA A 108 7.60 3.58 -6.80
N ALA A 109 6.31 3.44 -6.48
CA ALA A 109 5.40 4.58 -6.35
C ALA A 109 5.92 5.63 -5.37
N ARG A 110 6.37 5.19 -4.20
CA ARG A 110 6.96 6.08 -3.20
C ARG A 110 8.21 6.79 -3.70
N GLN A 111 9.06 6.09 -4.44
CA GLN A 111 10.26 6.67 -5.03
C GLN A 111 9.91 7.71 -6.09
N LEU A 112 8.94 7.44 -6.97
CA LEU A 112 8.46 8.39 -7.96
C LEU A 112 7.99 9.71 -7.32
N VAL A 113 7.19 9.61 -6.25
CA VAL A 113 6.76 10.81 -5.52
C VAL A 113 7.94 11.51 -4.86
N SER A 114 8.81 10.79 -4.15
CA SER A 114 9.95 11.39 -3.42
C SER A 114 10.94 12.10 -4.35
N HIS A 115 11.10 11.62 -5.58
CA HIS A 115 11.95 12.24 -6.58
C HIS A 115 11.25 13.41 -7.31
N GLY A 116 9.96 13.66 -7.01
CA GLY A 116 9.20 14.77 -7.57
C GLY A 116 8.81 14.59 -9.03
N HIS A 117 8.58 13.33 -9.45
CA HIS A 117 8.04 13.01 -10.77
C HIS A 117 6.51 13.22 -10.82
N VAL A 118 5.86 13.42 -9.66
CA VAL A 118 4.41 13.54 -9.51
C VAL A 118 4.02 14.96 -9.16
N LEU A 119 2.99 15.46 -9.84
CA LEU A 119 2.30 16.70 -9.53
C LEU A 119 0.96 16.35 -8.87
N VAL A 120 0.60 17.01 -7.81
CA VAL A 120 -0.73 16.94 -7.17
C VAL A 120 -1.42 18.26 -7.41
N ASN A 121 -2.57 18.23 -8.10
CA ASN A 121 -3.30 19.43 -8.51
C ASN A 121 -2.40 20.47 -9.22
N GLY A 122 -1.51 20.00 -10.11
CA GLY A 122 -0.55 20.84 -10.83
C GLY A 122 0.71 21.23 -10.03
N THR A 123 0.75 20.98 -8.72
CA THR A 123 1.89 21.36 -7.86
C THR A 123 2.81 20.18 -7.64
N ARG A 124 4.13 20.38 -7.83
CA ARG A 124 5.14 19.35 -7.59
C ARG A 124 5.17 18.96 -6.12
N THR A 125 5.02 17.66 -5.84
CA THR A 125 5.15 17.14 -4.49
C THR A 125 6.31 16.15 -4.38
N THR A 126 7.04 16.21 -3.27
CA THR A 126 8.10 15.26 -2.90
C THR A 126 7.74 14.47 -1.65
N SER A 127 6.54 14.70 -1.09
CA SER A 127 6.06 14.02 0.10
C SER A 127 5.16 12.83 -0.28
N PRO A 128 5.61 11.57 -0.13
CA PRO A 128 4.79 10.39 -0.40
C PRO A 128 3.54 10.28 0.48
N SER A 129 3.58 10.90 1.66
CA SER A 129 2.47 10.91 2.60
C SER A 129 1.45 12.03 2.35
N HIS A 130 1.63 12.82 1.29
CA HIS A 130 0.68 13.86 0.92
C HIS A 130 -0.72 13.25 0.73
N HIS A 131 -1.71 13.79 1.42
CA HIS A 131 -3.09 13.33 1.33
C HIS A 131 -3.76 13.97 0.11
N VAL A 132 -4.29 13.12 -0.76
CA VAL A 132 -5.01 13.55 -1.96
C VAL A 132 -6.51 13.51 -1.66
N ALA A 133 -7.16 14.65 -1.68
CA ALA A 133 -8.60 14.74 -1.41
C ALA A 133 -9.43 14.18 -2.58
N LYS A 134 -10.72 13.90 -2.33
CA LYS A 134 -11.70 13.61 -3.39
C LYS A 134 -11.72 14.75 -4.41
N GLY A 135 -11.75 14.43 -5.68
CA GLY A 135 -11.64 15.37 -6.79
C GLY A 135 -10.19 15.77 -7.13
N GLY A 136 -9.22 15.42 -6.28
CA GLY A 136 -7.82 15.72 -6.53
C GLY A 136 -7.25 14.92 -7.71
N THR A 137 -6.29 15.55 -8.40
CA THR A 137 -5.60 14.96 -9.56
C THR A 137 -4.13 14.75 -9.28
N LEU A 138 -3.59 13.60 -9.75
CA LEU A 138 -2.17 13.34 -9.77
C LEU A 138 -1.74 13.16 -11.22
N THR A 139 -0.71 13.89 -11.63
CA THR A 139 -0.20 13.83 -13.01
C THR A 139 1.30 13.58 -12.97
N ILE A 140 1.80 12.81 -13.92
CA ILE A 140 3.26 12.66 -14.09
C ILE A 140 3.79 13.91 -14.79
N ARG A 141 4.83 14.49 -14.18
CA ARG A 141 5.52 15.68 -14.71
C ARG A 141 5.97 15.46 -16.17
N GLU A 142 5.75 16.43 -17.04
CA GLU A 142 6.00 16.33 -18.47
C GLU A 142 7.43 15.88 -18.82
N GLY A 143 8.43 16.50 -18.21
CA GLY A 143 9.84 16.13 -18.41
C GLY A 143 10.19 14.71 -17.92
N SER A 144 9.30 14.06 -17.16
CA SER A 144 9.50 12.68 -16.67
C SER A 144 8.80 11.64 -17.55
N ARG A 145 7.76 12.02 -18.31
CA ARG A 145 6.95 11.09 -19.14
C ARG A 145 7.77 10.31 -20.16
N ARG A 146 8.83 10.93 -20.70
CA ARG A 146 9.73 10.30 -21.68
C ARG A 146 10.71 9.30 -21.05
N SER A 147 10.71 9.17 -19.73
CA SER A 147 11.59 8.22 -19.04
C SER A 147 11.16 6.77 -19.32
N PRO A 148 12.09 5.83 -19.47
CA PRO A 148 11.81 4.40 -19.58
C PRO A 148 10.95 3.85 -18.43
N LEU A 149 10.90 4.54 -17.28
CA LEU A 149 10.07 4.18 -16.13
C LEU A 149 8.57 4.17 -16.44
N PHE A 150 8.13 4.93 -17.45
CA PHE A 150 6.73 5.08 -17.84
C PHE A 150 6.40 4.49 -19.21
N ALA A 151 7.40 4.05 -19.98
CA ALA A 151 7.20 3.53 -21.33
C ALA A 151 6.23 2.34 -21.36
N SER A 152 6.36 1.41 -20.43
CA SER A 152 5.47 0.23 -20.32
C SER A 152 4.06 0.55 -19.81
N GLN A 153 3.82 1.78 -19.33
CA GLN A 153 2.51 2.17 -18.76
C GLN A 153 1.57 2.80 -19.79
N THR A 154 2.10 3.21 -20.94
CA THR A 154 1.33 3.76 -22.06
C THR A 154 0.80 2.69 -23.00
N GLU A 155 1.34 1.46 -22.93
CA GLU A 155 0.87 0.34 -23.73
C GLU A 155 -0.40 -0.28 -23.11
N GLU A 156 -1.42 -0.54 -23.91
CA GLU A 156 -2.61 -1.28 -23.53
C GLU A 156 -2.26 -2.76 -23.33
N GLY A 157 -1.95 -3.15 -22.12
CA GLY A 157 -1.67 -4.54 -21.80
C GLY A 157 -1.51 -4.73 -20.30
N GLU A 158 -2.02 -5.83 -19.77
CA GLU A 158 -1.78 -6.42 -18.42
C GLU A 158 -1.58 -5.45 -17.22
N GLY A 159 -2.19 -4.25 -17.26
CA GLY A 159 -2.16 -3.31 -16.15
C GLY A 159 -2.98 -3.83 -14.98
N ARG A 160 -2.53 -3.50 -13.75
CA ARG A 160 -3.33 -3.76 -12.55
C ARG A 160 -4.72 -3.12 -12.73
N GLN A 161 -5.77 -3.87 -12.32
CA GLN A 161 -7.13 -3.35 -12.31
C GLN A 161 -7.20 -2.09 -11.43
N VAL A 162 -7.63 -0.98 -12.02
CA VAL A 162 -7.79 0.29 -11.32
C VAL A 162 -9.05 0.22 -10.46
N PRO A 163 -9.00 0.54 -9.16
CA PRO A 163 -10.17 0.55 -8.31
C PRO A 163 -11.20 1.58 -8.77
N GLN A 164 -12.49 1.33 -8.50
CA GLN A 164 -13.61 2.20 -8.91
C GLN A 164 -13.53 3.64 -8.38
N TRP A 165 -12.83 3.86 -7.27
CA TRP A 165 -12.65 5.19 -6.68
C TRP A 165 -11.56 6.04 -7.36
N LEU A 166 -10.87 5.47 -8.37
CA LEU A 166 -9.87 6.16 -9.20
C LEU A 166 -10.28 6.12 -10.67
N SER A 167 -9.99 7.19 -11.38
CA SER A 167 -10.03 7.25 -12.84
C SER A 167 -8.61 7.49 -13.36
N LEU A 168 -8.16 6.67 -14.30
CA LEU A 168 -6.83 6.76 -14.91
C LEU A 168 -6.95 7.10 -16.39
N ASP A 169 -6.36 8.22 -16.79
CA ASP A 169 -6.05 8.53 -18.18
C ASP A 169 -4.60 8.07 -18.46
N ARG A 170 -4.47 6.99 -19.22
CA ARG A 170 -3.15 6.42 -19.55
C ARG A 170 -2.36 7.30 -20.52
N GLY A 171 -3.05 7.96 -21.46
CA GLY A 171 -2.40 8.85 -22.44
C GLY A 171 -1.76 10.06 -21.78
N ALA A 172 -2.48 10.70 -20.88
CA ALA A 172 -1.99 11.84 -20.12
C ALA A 172 -1.20 11.43 -18.86
N LEU A 173 -1.14 10.13 -18.49
CA LEU A 173 -0.62 9.63 -17.21
C LEU A 173 -1.16 10.44 -16.02
N THR A 174 -2.48 10.65 -16.04
CA THR A 174 -3.20 11.43 -15.04
C THR A 174 -4.19 10.54 -14.30
N VAL A 175 -4.17 10.62 -12.98
CA VAL A 175 -5.09 9.91 -12.08
C VAL A 175 -5.97 10.91 -11.39
N GLN A 176 -7.28 10.67 -11.38
CA GLN A 176 -8.25 11.46 -10.62
C GLN A 176 -8.89 10.61 -9.54
N VAL A 177 -9.00 11.16 -8.33
CA VAL A 177 -9.73 10.54 -7.22
C VAL A 177 -11.22 10.91 -7.37
N THR A 178 -12.04 9.96 -7.80
CA THR A 178 -13.49 10.18 -8.05
C THR A 178 -14.32 10.05 -6.78
N SER A 179 -13.97 9.09 -5.93
CA SER A 179 -14.66 8.86 -4.66
C SER A 179 -13.66 8.47 -3.55
N GLU A 180 -14.16 8.25 -2.35
CA GLU A 180 -13.34 7.81 -1.23
C GLU A 180 -13.22 6.28 -1.23
N PRO A 181 -12.03 5.72 -0.92
CA PRO A 181 -11.86 4.27 -0.81
C PRO A 181 -12.67 3.74 0.36
N GLN A 182 -13.43 2.68 0.12
CA GLN A 182 -14.23 1.97 1.12
C GLN A 182 -13.43 0.80 1.68
N TYR A 183 -13.56 0.54 2.97
CA TYR A 183 -12.97 -0.64 3.60
C TYR A 183 -13.95 -1.80 3.54
N THR A 184 -13.61 -2.82 2.77
CA THR A 184 -14.36 -4.08 2.69
C THR A 184 -13.47 -5.19 3.26
N PRO A 185 -13.78 -5.74 4.46
CA PRO A 185 -12.95 -6.79 5.07
C PRO A 185 -12.75 -8.02 4.19
N ALA A 186 -13.75 -8.36 3.35
CA ALA A 186 -13.68 -9.51 2.44
C ALA A 186 -12.66 -9.32 1.30
N GLU A 187 -12.43 -8.09 0.85
CA GLU A 187 -11.52 -7.76 -0.25
C GLU A 187 -10.12 -7.39 0.23
N THR A 188 -10.02 -6.96 1.49
CA THR A 188 -8.78 -6.49 2.06
C THR A 188 -8.10 -7.59 2.85
N THR A 189 -6.85 -7.90 2.56
CA THR A 189 -6.06 -8.89 3.32
C THR A 189 -5.59 -8.39 4.69
N LEU A 190 -5.98 -7.17 5.08
CA LEU A 190 -5.56 -6.48 6.31
C LEU A 190 -6.73 -6.38 7.27
N ASP A 191 -6.50 -6.78 8.51
CA ASP A 191 -7.47 -6.72 9.61
C ASP A 191 -7.18 -5.48 10.48
N TYR A 192 -7.86 -4.37 10.18
CA TYR A 192 -7.71 -3.13 10.95
C TYR A 192 -8.27 -3.21 12.37
N PRO A 193 -9.44 -3.84 12.65
CA PRO A 193 -9.91 -4.07 14.01
C PRO A 193 -8.82 -4.64 14.93
N THR A 194 -8.15 -5.70 14.52
CA THR A 194 -7.04 -6.31 15.28
C THR A 194 -5.86 -5.34 15.48
N VAL A 195 -5.61 -4.44 14.53
CA VAL A 195 -4.59 -3.38 14.71
C VAL A 195 -5.01 -2.39 15.79
N PHE A 196 -6.28 -1.99 15.82
CA PHE A 196 -6.79 -1.11 16.87
C PHE A 196 -6.71 -1.74 18.27
N GLU A 197 -7.02 -3.03 18.40
CA GLU A 197 -6.84 -3.77 19.65
C GLU A 197 -5.40 -3.73 20.16
N PHE A 198 -4.40 -3.77 19.25
CA PHE A 198 -2.99 -3.65 19.63
C PHE A 198 -2.67 -2.29 20.26
N TYR A 199 -3.26 -1.20 19.74
CA TYR A 199 -2.99 0.17 20.20
C TYR A 199 -3.90 0.64 21.35
N SER A 200 -4.93 -0.13 21.71
CA SER A 200 -5.84 0.16 22.83
C SER A 200 -5.29 -0.26 24.20
N ARG A 201 -4.16 -0.95 24.21
CA ARG A 201 -3.48 -1.45 25.43
C ARG A 201 -2.62 -0.39 26.08
#